data_e3025089882a9d413af59dbc9be25d9c
#
_entry.id   e3025089882a9d413af59dbc9be25d9c
#
_cell.length_a   1.000
_cell.length_b   1.000
_cell.length_c   1.000
_cell.angle_alpha   90.00
_cell.angle_beta   90.00
_cell.angle_gamma   90.00
#
_symmetry.space_group_name_H-M   'P 1'
#
loop_
_entity.id
_entity.type
_entity.pdbx_description
1 polymer ?
#
loop_
_entity_poly.entity_id
_entity_poly.type
_entity_poly.pdbx_seq_one_letter_code
_entity_poly.pdbx_strand_id
1 'polypeptide(L)'
;SGIERQDRRRMLDFLAKRNQEEAQRSKDPDVTARIAQYEMAYRMQMSVPELTDFSGESAETLAMYGPNVQKPGSYAYNCLMARRLSERGVRFIQLYNRGWDQHNNLPRDLKKQAAASDQPQAALIKDLKQRGMLDDTLVIWGGEFGRTTYGQGGLSKTNYGRDHHPRCFTMWFAGGGIKPGISYGRTDDYGY
;
A
#
# COMPACT_ATOMS: atom_id res chain seq x y z
N SER A 1 -13.33 19.27 6.83
CA SER A 1 -13.73 19.69 8.17
C SER A 1 -13.38 21.17 8.34
N GLY A 2 -14.36 22.03 8.66
CA GLY A 2 -14.21 23.49 8.67
C GLY A 2 -13.50 24.11 9.90
N ILE A 3 -12.60 23.38 10.55
CA ILE A 3 -11.81 23.90 11.68
C ILE A 3 -10.42 24.27 11.16
N GLU A 4 -10.01 25.52 11.36
CA GLU A 4 -8.70 26.00 10.99
C GLU A 4 -7.58 25.29 11.77
N ARG A 5 -6.38 25.21 11.16
CA ARG A 5 -5.22 24.48 11.73
C ARG A 5 -4.83 24.99 13.12
N GLN A 6 -4.87 26.32 13.31
CA GLN A 6 -4.53 26.94 14.59
C GLN A 6 -5.54 26.63 15.69
N ASP A 7 -6.82 26.62 15.36
CA ASP A 7 -7.88 26.29 16.31
C ASP A 7 -7.82 24.82 16.71
N ARG A 8 -7.53 23.96 15.75
CA ARG A 8 -7.31 22.53 16.01
C ARG A 8 -6.10 22.31 16.93
N ARG A 9 -5.00 23.02 16.73
CA ARG A 9 -3.84 22.96 17.63
C ARG A 9 -4.20 23.41 19.04
N ARG A 10 -4.86 24.54 19.20
CA ARG A 10 -5.31 25.05 20.49
C ARG A 10 -6.23 24.07 21.22
N MET A 11 -7.15 23.45 20.48
CA MET A 11 -8.05 22.42 21.05
C MET A 11 -7.25 21.21 21.55
N LEU A 12 -6.26 20.73 20.78
CA LEU A 12 -5.43 19.60 21.19
C LEU A 12 -4.55 19.92 22.39
N ASP A 13 -3.97 21.12 22.47
CA ASP A 13 -3.20 21.59 23.61
C ASP A 13 -4.04 21.66 24.89
N PHE A 14 -5.28 22.14 24.75
CA PHE A 14 -6.23 22.16 25.85
C PHE A 14 -6.60 20.74 26.33
N LEU A 15 -6.90 19.85 25.39
CA LEU A 15 -7.23 18.45 25.71
C LEU A 15 -6.03 17.74 26.33
N ALA A 16 -4.82 17.96 25.81
CA ALA A 16 -3.60 17.36 26.35
C ALA A 16 -3.38 17.79 27.81
N LYS A 17 -3.56 19.08 28.11
CA LYS A 17 -3.44 19.59 29.48
C LYS A 17 -4.47 18.96 30.44
N ARG A 18 -5.75 18.93 30.01
CA ARG A 18 -6.82 18.28 30.80
C ARG A 18 -6.55 16.79 31.05
N ASN A 19 -6.13 16.09 30.03
CA ASN A 19 -5.82 14.66 30.13
C ASN A 19 -4.58 14.40 30.97
N GLN A 20 -3.57 15.28 30.96
CA GLN A 20 -2.42 15.19 31.85
C GLN A 20 -2.80 15.36 33.32
N GLU A 21 -3.68 16.33 33.64
CA GLU A 21 -4.23 16.51 34.98
C GLU A 21 -4.98 15.23 35.43
N GLU A 22 -5.79 14.65 34.54
CA GLU A 22 -6.50 13.40 34.83
C GLU A 22 -5.56 12.19 34.97
N ALA A 23 -4.52 12.07 34.13
CA ALA A 23 -3.52 11.01 34.24
C ALA A 23 -2.77 11.06 35.58
N GLN A 24 -2.47 12.27 36.07
CA GLN A 24 -1.83 12.45 37.39
C GLN A 24 -2.76 12.06 38.53
N ARG A 25 -4.06 12.31 38.37
CA ARG A 25 -5.09 12.00 39.38
C ARG A 25 -5.46 10.53 39.42
N SER A 26 -5.72 9.93 38.24
CA SER A 26 -6.18 8.55 38.11
C SER A 26 -5.04 7.54 38.13
N LYS A 27 -3.81 7.96 37.76
CA LYS A 27 -2.65 7.10 37.50
C LYS A 27 -2.92 6.01 36.43
N ASP A 28 -3.89 6.26 35.57
CA ASP A 28 -4.30 5.34 34.51
C ASP A 28 -3.36 5.48 33.30
N PRO A 29 -2.59 4.43 32.93
CA PRO A 29 -1.68 4.47 31.78
C PRO A 29 -2.43 4.66 30.44
N ASP A 30 -3.70 4.28 30.33
CA ASP A 30 -4.49 4.42 29.12
C ASP A 30 -4.74 5.89 28.78
N VAL A 31 -4.85 6.77 29.77
CA VAL A 31 -5.00 8.22 29.56
C VAL A 31 -3.75 8.78 28.87
N THR A 32 -2.57 8.37 29.31
CA THR A 32 -1.29 8.81 28.71
C THR A 32 -1.15 8.27 27.28
N ALA A 33 -1.52 7.01 27.06
CA ALA A 33 -1.52 6.41 25.71
C ALA A 33 -2.46 7.16 24.75
N ARG A 34 -3.64 7.58 25.18
CA ARG A 34 -4.58 8.37 24.37
C ARG A 34 -4.04 9.74 24.00
N ILE A 35 -3.36 10.43 24.93
CA ILE A 35 -2.70 11.72 24.62
C ILE A 35 -1.69 11.54 23.48
N ALA A 36 -0.83 10.51 23.59
CA ALA A 36 0.17 10.20 22.57
C ALA A 36 -0.47 9.86 21.20
N GLN A 37 -1.58 9.13 21.19
CA GLN A 37 -2.34 8.80 19.98
C GLN A 37 -2.92 10.05 19.30
N TYR A 38 -3.51 10.99 20.05
CA TYR A 38 -4.04 12.24 19.48
C TYR A 38 -2.94 13.12 18.91
N GLU A 39 -1.82 13.23 19.58
CA GLU A 39 -0.67 13.99 19.10
C GLU A 39 -0.08 13.37 17.83
N MET A 40 0.05 12.04 17.80
CA MET A 40 0.49 11.30 16.62
C MET A 40 -0.46 11.54 15.44
N ALA A 41 -1.76 11.40 15.64
CA ALA A 41 -2.77 11.64 14.60
C ALA A 41 -2.71 13.07 14.04
N TYR A 42 -2.49 14.06 14.91
CA TYR A 42 -2.32 15.44 14.48
C TYR A 42 -1.06 15.62 13.62
N ARG A 43 0.09 15.10 14.06
CA ARG A 43 1.35 15.17 13.30
C ARG A 43 1.22 14.50 11.94
N MET A 44 0.56 13.34 11.88
CA MET A 44 0.27 12.66 10.61
C MET A 44 -0.56 13.56 9.68
N GLN A 45 -1.63 14.19 10.18
CA GLN A 45 -2.46 15.08 9.37
C GLN A 45 -1.71 16.33 8.89
N MET A 46 -0.79 16.85 9.68
CA MET A 46 0.03 18.00 9.30
C MET A 46 1.06 17.67 8.22
N SER A 47 1.53 16.44 8.14
CA SER A 47 2.49 15.99 7.13
C SER A 47 1.85 15.59 5.79
N VAL A 48 0.51 15.42 5.73
CA VAL A 48 -0.19 14.99 4.50
C VAL A 48 0.04 15.93 3.31
N PRO A 49 -0.06 17.29 3.43
CA PRO A 49 0.15 18.16 2.27
C PRO A 49 1.54 18.01 1.66
N GLU A 50 2.58 17.96 2.50
CA GLU A 50 3.95 17.76 2.05
C GLU A 50 4.16 16.38 1.44
N LEU A 51 3.54 15.35 2.02
CA LEU A 51 3.61 13.99 1.52
C LEU A 51 2.98 13.85 0.13
N THR A 52 1.88 14.54 -0.11
CA THR A 52 1.10 14.50 -1.37
C THR A 52 1.60 15.47 -2.45
N ASP A 53 2.48 16.38 -2.10
CA ASP A 53 3.12 17.28 -3.06
C ASP A 53 4.29 16.58 -3.75
N PHE A 54 4.12 16.23 -5.02
CA PHE A 54 5.13 15.58 -5.85
C PHE A 54 5.97 16.58 -6.66
N SER A 55 5.84 17.89 -6.44
CA SER A 55 6.60 18.91 -7.18
C SER A 55 8.11 18.79 -7.00
N GLY A 56 8.57 18.20 -5.89
CA GLY A 56 9.98 17.93 -5.63
C GLY A 56 10.52 16.63 -6.24
N GLU A 57 9.69 15.83 -6.92
CA GLU A 57 10.15 14.61 -7.59
C GLU A 57 10.75 14.94 -8.97
N SER A 58 11.82 14.25 -9.36
CA SER A 58 12.39 14.44 -10.70
C SER A 58 11.46 13.94 -11.80
N ALA A 59 11.60 14.51 -13.01
CA ALA A 59 10.83 14.07 -14.17
C ALA A 59 11.06 12.58 -14.47
N GLU A 60 12.30 12.10 -14.28
CA GLU A 60 12.64 10.69 -14.46
C GLU A 60 11.94 9.80 -13.44
N THR A 61 11.89 10.20 -12.17
CA THR A 61 11.14 9.47 -11.13
C THR A 61 9.66 9.38 -11.51
N LEU A 62 9.04 10.50 -11.86
CA LEU A 62 7.62 10.51 -12.25
C LEU A 62 7.37 9.64 -13.49
N ALA A 63 8.23 9.72 -14.51
CA ALA A 63 8.12 8.91 -15.71
C ALA A 63 8.26 7.41 -15.44
N MET A 64 9.12 7.02 -14.49
CA MET A 64 9.32 5.63 -14.09
C MET A 64 8.03 5.01 -13.52
N TYR A 65 7.28 5.75 -12.69
CA TYR A 65 5.99 5.29 -12.14
C TYR A 65 4.86 5.32 -13.17
N GLY A 66 5.01 6.03 -14.28
CA GLY A 66 4.09 6.03 -15.41
C GLY A 66 3.12 7.21 -15.43
N PRO A 67 2.29 7.31 -16.50
CA PRO A 67 1.53 8.52 -16.80
C PRO A 67 0.45 8.88 -15.77
N ASN A 68 0.04 7.94 -14.96
CA ASN A 68 -0.99 8.16 -13.93
C ASN A 68 -0.41 8.50 -12.54
N VAL A 69 0.91 8.68 -12.41
CA VAL A 69 1.56 8.89 -11.10
C VAL A 69 1.06 10.14 -10.38
N GLN A 70 0.70 11.19 -11.11
CA GLN A 70 0.17 12.43 -10.55
C GLN A 70 -1.36 12.44 -10.36
N LYS A 71 -2.04 11.35 -10.75
CA LYS A 71 -3.49 11.22 -10.60
C LYS A 71 -3.83 10.62 -9.24
N PRO A 72 -4.38 11.39 -8.29
CA PRO A 72 -4.76 10.89 -6.97
C PRO A 72 -5.69 9.67 -7.06
N GLY A 73 -5.39 8.64 -6.27
CA GLY A 73 -6.14 7.39 -6.24
C GLY A 73 -5.79 6.40 -7.35
N SER A 74 -4.90 6.74 -8.30
CA SER A 74 -4.33 5.74 -9.20
C SER A 74 -3.36 4.84 -8.45
N TYR A 75 -3.15 3.62 -8.94
CA TYR A 75 -2.19 2.71 -8.34
C TYR A 75 -0.75 3.25 -8.43
N ALA A 76 -0.40 3.93 -9.52
CA ALA A 76 0.89 4.61 -9.69
C ALA A 76 1.12 5.72 -8.64
N TYR A 77 0.08 6.54 -8.38
CA TYR A 77 0.11 7.54 -7.31
C TYR A 77 0.35 6.89 -5.95
N ASN A 78 -0.37 5.80 -5.67
CA ASN A 78 -0.25 5.08 -4.39
C ASN A 78 1.13 4.42 -4.23
N CYS A 79 1.75 3.89 -5.30
CA CYS A 79 3.09 3.33 -5.26
C CYS A 79 4.15 4.40 -4.94
N LEU A 80 4.09 5.56 -5.59
CA LEU A 80 4.99 6.68 -5.25
C LEU A 80 4.76 7.16 -3.82
N MET A 81 3.51 7.26 -3.39
CA MET A 81 3.14 7.60 -2.02
C MET A 81 3.74 6.61 -1.01
N ALA A 82 3.71 5.30 -1.30
CA ALA A 82 4.28 4.28 -0.43
C ALA A 82 5.79 4.46 -0.25
N ARG A 83 6.54 4.77 -1.32
CA ARG A 83 7.96 5.08 -1.22
C ARG A 83 8.19 6.30 -0.32
N ARG A 84 7.43 7.38 -0.51
CA ARG A 84 7.54 8.61 0.31
C ARG A 84 7.17 8.40 1.78
N LEU A 85 6.21 7.54 2.05
CA LEU A 85 5.88 7.12 3.42
C LEU A 85 7.01 6.32 4.06
N SER A 86 7.62 5.40 3.31
CA SER A 86 8.77 4.61 3.76
C SER A 86 9.97 5.50 4.09
N GLU A 87 10.27 6.50 3.26
CA GLU A 87 11.33 7.52 3.54
C GLU A 87 11.10 8.27 4.84
N ARG A 88 9.85 8.42 5.26
CA ARG A 88 9.46 9.08 6.52
C ARG A 88 9.37 8.12 7.71
N GLY A 89 9.81 6.88 7.54
CA GLY A 89 9.86 5.89 8.61
C GLY A 89 8.51 5.22 8.93
N VAL A 90 7.54 5.30 8.05
CA VAL A 90 6.30 4.52 8.19
C VAL A 90 6.63 3.05 7.98
N ARG A 91 6.51 2.25 9.03
CA ARG A 91 6.98 0.85 9.05
C ARG A 91 6.06 -0.14 8.35
N PHE A 92 4.78 0.15 8.27
CA PHE A 92 3.79 -0.73 7.67
C PHE A 92 2.89 0.05 6.70
N ILE A 93 2.95 -0.31 5.43
CA ILE A 93 2.23 0.36 4.34
C ILE A 93 1.49 -0.69 3.54
N GLN A 94 0.21 -0.50 3.34
CA GLN A 94 -0.65 -1.40 2.58
C GLN A 94 -1.21 -0.69 1.35
N LEU A 95 -1.01 -1.29 0.18
CA LEU A 95 -1.55 -0.82 -1.10
C LEU A 95 -2.61 -1.80 -1.59
N TYR A 96 -3.77 -1.27 -1.97
CA TYR A 96 -4.84 -2.05 -2.56
C TYR A 96 -5.02 -1.70 -4.04
N ASN A 97 -5.02 -2.71 -4.89
CA ASN A 97 -5.32 -2.59 -6.31
C ASN A 97 -6.56 -3.40 -6.63
N ARG A 98 -7.67 -2.73 -6.94
CA ARG A 98 -8.97 -3.35 -7.20
C ARG A 98 -9.02 -4.02 -8.57
N GLY A 99 -9.94 -4.96 -8.73
CA GLY A 99 -10.34 -5.49 -10.04
C GLY A 99 -9.58 -6.74 -10.47
N TRP A 100 -9.06 -7.51 -9.54
CA TRP A 100 -8.38 -8.80 -9.79
C TRP A 100 -9.30 -10.02 -9.57
N ASP A 101 -10.61 -9.79 -9.48
CA ASP A 101 -11.62 -10.82 -9.22
C ASP A 101 -12.39 -11.18 -10.51
N GLN A 102 -11.69 -11.82 -11.46
CA GLN A 102 -12.23 -12.13 -12.78
C GLN A 102 -12.96 -13.49 -12.81
N HIS A 103 -14.23 -13.50 -12.44
CA HIS A 103 -15.14 -14.63 -12.64
C HIS A 103 -15.68 -14.73 -14.08
N ASN A 104 -15.50 -13.68 -14.88
CA ASN A 104 -15.80 -13.58 -16.33
C ASN A 104 -14.81 -12.61 -16.98
N ASN A 105 -14.74 -12.63 -18.31
CA ASN A 105 -13.94 -11.70 -19.13
C ASN A 105 -12.45 -11.63 -18.72
N LEU A 106 -11.90 -12.68 -18.12
CA LEU A 106 -10.52 -12.72 -17.66
C LEU A 106 -9.50 -12.27 -18.72
N PRO A 107 -9.56 -12.72 -20.00
CA PRO A 107 -8.55 -12.34 -21.00
C PRO A 107 -8.49 -10.83 -21.25
N ARG A 108 -9.64 -10.15 -21.18
CA ARG A 108 -9.73 -8.69 -21.36
C ARG A 108 -9.31 -7.94 -20.09
N ASP A 109 -9.87 -8.34 -18.97
CA ASP A 109 -9.76 -7.57 -17.71
C ASP A 109 -8.40 -7.75 -17.07
N LEU A 110 -7.77 -8.92 -17.22
CA LEU A 110 -6.39 -9.16 -16.77
C LEU A 110 -5.40 -8.21 -17.46
N LYS A 111 -5.51 -8.04 -18.78
CA LYS A 111 -4.65 -7.11 -19.51
C LYS A 111 -4.79 -5.68 -19.01
N LYS A 112 -6.02 -5.25 -18.70
CA LYS A 112 -6.30 -3.92 -18.15
C LYS A 112 -5.68 -3.75 -16.76
N GLN A 113 -5.81 -4.75 -15.90
CA GLN A 113 -5.26 -4.69 -14.55
C GLN A 113 -3.72 -4.71 -14.56
N ALA A 114 -3.12 -5.59 -15.36
CA ALA A 114 -1.68 -5.64 -15.54
C ALA A 114 -1.12 -4.30 -16.07
N ALA A 115 -1.74 -3.73 -17.09
CA ALA A 115 -1.33 -2.43 -17.62
C ALA A 115 -1.39 -1.29 -16.57
N ALA A 116 -2.28 -1.37 -15.60
CA ALA A 116 -2.40 -0.37 -14.54
C ALA A 116 -1.39 -0.58 -13.39
N SER A 117 -0.89 -1.80 -13.19
CA SER A 117 -0.09 -2.17 -12.02
C SER A 117 1.37 -2.50 -12.30
N ASP A 118 1.71 -3.07 -13.44
CA ASP A 118 3.06 -3.62 -13.69
C ASP A 118 4.13 -2.54 -13.64
N GLN A 119 3.93 -1.45 -14.38
CA GLN A 119 4.91 -0.36 -14.41
C GLN A 119 5.12 0.27 -13.03
N PRO A 120 4.09 0.69 -12.28
CA PRO A 120 4.30 1.32 -10.98
C PRO A 120 4.85 0.36 -9.91
N GLN A 121 4.55 -0.93 -9.97
CA GLN A 121 5.18 -1.92 -9.08
C GLN A 121 6.68 -2.06 -9.37
N ALA A 122 7.03 -2.21 -10.62
CA ALA A 122 8.44 -2.26 -11.04
C ALA A 122 9.18 -0.97 -10.68
N ALA A 123 8.52 0.18 -10.81
CA ALA A 123 9.05 1.47 -10.42
C ALA A 123 9.31 1.54 -8.92
N LEU A 124 8.37 1.10 -8.09
CA LEU A 124 8.54 1.09 -6.64
C LEU A 124 9.79 0.31 -6.21
N ILE A 125 9.98 -0.90 -6.75
CA ILE A 125 11.16 -1.72 -6.45
C ILE A 125 12.45 -1.03 -6.91
N LYS A 126 12.46 -0.48 -8.13
CA LYS A 126 13.62 0.23 -8.67
C LYS A 126 13.96 1.48 -7.86
N ASP A 127 12.97 2.27 -7.49
CA ASP A 127 13.14 3.50 -6.74
C ASP A 127 13.69 3.23 -5.33
N LEU A 128 13.10 2.24 -4.63
CA LEU A 128 13.63 1.77 -3.34
C LEU A 128 15.08 1.30 -3.45
N LYS A 129 15.42 0.55 -4.51
CA LYS A 129 16.78 0.07 -4.75
C LYS A 129 17.75 1.22 -5.03
N GLN A 130 17.38 2.15 -5.90
CA GLN A 130 18.22 3.31 -6.26
C GLN A 130 18.51 4.22 -5.06
N ARG A 131 17.57 4.28 -4.10
CA ARG A 131 17.71 5.05 -2.86
C ARG A 131 18.41 4.29 -1.73
N GLY A 132 18.83 3.05 -1.95
CA GLY A 132 19.44 2.22 -0.93
C GLY A 132 18.46 1.76 0.17
N MET A 133 17.16 1.85 -0.09
CA MET A 133 16.12 1.52 0.89
C MET A 133 15.62 0.08 0.79
N LEU A 134 15.89 -0.60 -0.32
CA LEU A 134 15.29 -1.92 -0.60
C LEU A 134 15.79 -3.00 0.39
N ASP A 135 17.02 -2.89 0.87
CA ASP A 135 17.59 -3.86 1.80
C ASP A 135 16.89 -3.82 3.17
N ASP A 136 16.38 -2.64 3.56
CA ASP A 136 15.65 -2.42 4.81
C ASP A 136 14.12 -2.41 4.62
N THR A 137 13.63 -2.61 3.40
CA THR A 137 12.21 -2.56 3.07
C THR A 137 11.77 -3.86 2.41
N LEU A 138 10.97 -4.66 3.12
CA LEU A 138 10.35 -5.84 2.55
C LEU A 138 9.10 -5.45 1.76
N VAL A 139 9.12 -5.69 0.47
CA VAL A 139 7.95 -5.55 -0.42
C VAL A 139 7.33 -6.91 -0.65
N ILE A 140 6.04 -7.03 -0.33
CA ILE A 140 5.25 -8.25 -0.49
C ILE A 140 4.14 -7.96 -1.49
N TRP A 141 3.99 -8.82 -2.48
CA TRP A 141 2.89 -8.80 -3.42
C TRP A 141 2.14 -10.13 -3.40
N GLY A 142 0.82 -10.06 -3.42
CA GLY A 142 -0.04 -11.24 -3.47
C GLY A 142 -1.50 -10.85 -3.59
N GLY A 143 -2.32 -11.86 -3.84
CA GLY A 143 -3.76 -11.80 -3.67
C GLY A 143 -4.19 -12.54 -2.40
N GLU A 144 -5.49 -12.52 -2.13
CA GLU A 144 -6.08 -13.25 -1.00
C GLU A 144 -6.05 -14.77 -1.20
N PHE A 145 -6.23 -15.22 -2.47
CA PHE A 145 -6.21 -16.61 -2.91
C PHE A 145 -5.53 -16.75 -4.28
N GLY A 146 -5.23 -18.01 -4.65
CA GLY A 146 -5.01 -18.36 -6.03
C GLY A 146 -6.32 -18.54 -6.81
N ARG A 147 -6.20 -19.05 -8.01
CA ARG A 147 -7.32 -19.28 -8.92
C ARG A 147 -7.31 -20.72 -9.42
N THR A 148 -8.50 -21.26 -9.66
CA THR A 148 -8.67 -22.62 -10.20
C THR A 148 -8.00 -22.78 -11.56
N THR A 149 -7.53 -23.98 -11.88
CA THR A 149 -6.98 -24.33 -13.19
C THR A 149 -8.05 -24.46 -14.27
N TYR A 150 -9.28 -24.74 -13.88
CA TYR A 150 -10.45 -24.82 -14.77
C TYR A 150 -11.16 -23.49 -14.89
N GLY A 151 -11.89 -23.32 -16.00
CA GLY A 151 -12.62 -22.11 -16.30
C GLY A 151 -13.97 -22.01 -15.57
N GLN A 152 -14.43 -20.76 -15.38
CA GLN A 152 -15.73 -20.40 -14.83
C GLN A 152 -16.41 -19.37 -15.74
N GLY A 153 -17.72 -19.22 -15.61
CA GLY A 153 -18.50 -18.24 -16.34
C GLY A 153 -18.87 -18.66 -17.75
N GLY A 154 -18.71 -17.80 -18.73
CA GLY A 154 -19.18 -17.99 -20.09
C GLY A 154 -18.48 -19.09 -20.92
N LEU A 155 -17.37 -19.61 -20.50
CA LEU A 155 -16.57 -20.71 -21.08
C LEU A 155 -16.33 -20.61 -22.60
N SER A 156 -16.15 -19.40 -23.13
CA SER A 156 -15.68 -19.18 -24.51
C SER A 156 -14.21 -18.75 -24.53
N LYS A 157 -13.56 -18.82 -25.70
CA LYS A 157 -12.15 -18.39 -25.86
C LYS A 157 -11.89 -16.95 -25.43
N THR A 158 -12.90 -16.09 -25.49
CA THR A 158 -12.79 -14.65 -25.20
C THR A 158 -13.48 -14.25 -23.90
N ASN A 159 -14.33 -15.10 -23.36
CA ASN A 159 -15.08 -14.84 -22.14
C ASN A 159 -15.10 -16.10 -21.25
N TYR A 160 -14.19 -16.11 -20.29
CA TYR A 160 -14.16 -17.05 -19.18
C TYR A 160 -13.55 -16.34 -17.97
N GLY A 161 -13.73 -16.91 -16.81
CA GLY A 161 -13.07 -16.51 -15.56
C GLY A 161 -12.48 -17.71 -14.86
N ARG A 162 -12.03 -17.51 -13.65
CA ARG A 162 -11.54 -18.55 -12.76
C ARG A 162 -12.05 -18.30 -11.35
N ASP A 163 -12.39 -19.37 -10.64
CA ASP A 163 -12.83 -19.28 -9.26
C ASP A 163 -11.65 -19.17 -8.30
N HIS A 164 -11.93 -18.85 -7.05
CA HIS A 164 -10.96 -18.81 -5.98
C HIS A 164 -10.42 -20.21 -5.65
N HIS A 165 -9.11 -20.29 -5.38
CA HIS A 165 -8.45 -21.52 -4.97
C HIS A 165 -7.55 -21.26 -3.76
N PRO A 166 -8.03 -21.47 -2.52
CA PRO A 166 -7.29 -21.08 -1.31
C PRO A 166 -6.02 -21.88 -1.04
N ARG A 167 -5.89 -23.07 -1.65
CA ARG A 167 -4.73 -23.96 -1.46
C ARG A 167 -3.60 -23.77 -2.47
N CYS A 168 -3.83 -22.95 -3.49
CA CYS A 168 -2.86 -22.68 -4.56
C CYS A 168 -2.80 -21.18 -4.81
N PHE A 169 -1.72 -20.54 -4.44
CA PHE A 169 -1.52 -19.11 -4.63
C PHE A 169 -0.05 -18.78 -4.85
N THR A 170 0.19 -17.67 -5.51
CA THR A 170 1.54 -17.14 -5.71
C THR A 170 1.68 -15.81 -4.98
N MET A 171 2.78 -15.69 -4.25
CA MET A 171 3.24 -14.43 -3.69
C MET A 171 4.68 -14.20 -4.14
N TRP A 172 5.07 -12.94 -4.31
CA TRP A 172 6.48 -12.63 -4.47
C TRP A 172 6.93 -11.61 -3.42
N PHE A 173 8.21 -11.66 -3.13
CA PHE A 173 8.87 -10.84 -2.12
C PHE A 173 10.10 -10.19 -2.72
N ALA A 174 10.38 -8.94 -2.34
CA ALA A 174 11.59 -8.23 -2.73
C ALA A 174 12.13 -7.41 -1.57
N GLY A 175 13.44 -7.37 -1.42
CA GLY A 175 14.12 -6.58 -0.38
C GLY A 175 14.03 -7.20 1.01
N GLY A 176 14.27 -6.39 2.05
CA GLY A 176 14.15 -6.80 3.45
C GLY A 176 14.98 -8.02 3.84
N GLY A 177 16.15 -8.25 3.21
CA GLY A 177 17.01 -9.40 3.48
C GLY A 177 16.53 -10.73 2.89
N ILE A 178 15.49 -10.75 2.07
CA ILE A 178 15.03 -11.97 1.37
C ILE A 178 16.10 -12.42 0.36
N LYS A 179 16.43 -13.70 0.41
CA LYS A 179 17.36 -14.30 -0.57
C LYS A 179 16.77 -14.23 -1.97
N PRO A 180 17.43 -13.55 -2.93
CA PRO A 180 16.90 -13.38 -4.28
C PRO A 180 17.02 -14.66 -5.11
N GLY A 181 16.18 -14.75 -6.16
CA GLY A 181 16.30 -15.78 -7.20
C GLY A 181 15.87 -17.18 -6.77
N ILE A 182 15.10 -17.30 -5.70
CA ILE A 182 14.55 -18.60 -5.26
C ILE A 182 13.05 -18.68 -5.56
N SER A 183 12.60 -19.89 -5.84
CA SER A 183 11.18 -20.28 -5.80
C SER A 183 10.99 -21.30 -4.69
N TYR A 184 9.95 -21.14 -3.89
CA TYR A 184 9.62 -22.03 -2.80
C TYR A 184 8.20 -22.60 -2.97
N GLY A 185 8.09 -23.91 -2.86
CA GLY A 185 6.83 -24.61 -3.11
C GLY A 185 6.56 -24.86 -4.59
N ARG A 186 5.60 -25.70 -4.84
CA ARG A 186 5.08 -26.05 -6.16
C ARG A 186 3.67 -26.60 -6.02
N THR A 187 2.91 -26.50 -7.07
CA THR A 187 1.63 -27.20 -7.20
C THR A 187 1.83 -28.54 -7.91
N ASP A 188 0.88 -29.45 -7.77
CA ASP A 188 0.80 -30.64 -8.61
C ASP A 188 0.24 -30.31 -10.01
N ASP A 189 0.07 -31.35 -10.85
CA ASP A 189 -0.42 -31.18 -12.23
C ASP A 189 -1.88 -30.67 -12.30
N TYR A 190 -2.61 -30.75 -11.22
CA TYR A 190 -3.99 -30.26 -11.10
C TYR A 190 -4.10 -28.90 -10.45
N GLY A 191 -2.98 -28.33 -10.00
CA GLY A 191 -2.93 -27.01 -9.39
C GLY A 191 -3.24 -26.99 -7.88
N TYR A 192 -2.93 -28.07 -7.16
CA TYR A 192 -3.05 -28.18 -5.71
C TYR A 192 -1.70 -28.17 -5.03
#